data_51bf47d4c1ca986484e348aa322eb13a
#
_entry.id   51bf47d4c1ca986484e348aa322eb13a
#
_cell.length_a   1.000
_cell.length_b   1.000
_cell.length_c   1.000
_cell.angle_alpha   90.00
_cell.angle_beta   90.00
_cell.angle_gamma   90.00
#
_symmetry.space_group_name_H-M   'P 1'
#
loop_
_entity.id
_entity.type
_entity.pdbx_description
1 polymer ?
#
loop_
_entity_poly.entity_id
_entity_poly.type
_entity_poly.pdbx_seq_one_letter_code
_entity_poly.pdbx_strand_id
1 'polypeptide(L)'
;MPTPLRILSGVTLAYVRIGFVYLVAGPILLLSSITGLLIVNRDAFFVMELYGFVTMVVFGISYFFIPGIAYGKIASILVARIQLVTINLGTIALTLALSGDFTPGQTFPLMVGGIALILASALMHTANLSITIRSGLKAHDSKVKQA
;
A
#
# COMPACT_ATOMS: atom_id res chain seq x y z
N MET A 1 21.98 -16.45 -12.14
CA MET A 1 21.26 -16.08 -10.89
C MET A 1 20.52 -14.78 -11.12
N PRO A 2 19.20 -14.68 -10.87
CA PRO A 2 18.53 -13.38 -10.92
C PRO A 2 19.12 -12.50 -9.83
N THR A 3 19.62 -11.33 -10.21
CA THR A 3 20.18 -10.36 -9.27
C THR A 3 19.10 -9.96 -8.23
N PRO A 4 19.44 -9.80 -6.96
CA PRO A 4 18.48 -9.41 -5.91
C PRO A 4 17.71 -8.12 -6.24
N LEU A 5 18.26 -7.25 -7.06
CA LEU A 5 17.61 -6.06 -7.62
C LEU A 5 16.39 -6.37 -8.51
N ARG A 6 16.36 -7.52 -9.20
CA ARG A 6 15.24 -7.90 -10.08
C ARG A 6 14.01 -8.33 -9.28
N ILE A 7 14.18 -8.92 -8.10
CA ILE A 7 13.07 -9.33 -7.22
C ILE A 7 12.51 -8.13 -6.47
N LEU A 8 13.37 -7.20 -6.02
CA LEU A 8 12.95 -5.93 -5.44
C LEU A 8 12.10 -5.11 -6.42
N SER A 9 12.54 -5.01 -7.67
CA SER A 9 11.81 -4.28 -8.71
C SER A 9 10.39 -4.81 -8.93
N GLY A 10 10.14 -6.10 -8.74
CA GLY A 10 8.82 -6.71 -8.93
C GLY A 10 7.76 -6.24 -7.92
N VAL A 11 8.09 -6.20 -6.63
CA VAL A 11 7.18 -5.74 -5.58
C VAL A 11 6.96 -4.23 -5.67
N THR A 12 8.03 -3.46 -5.78
CA THR A 12 7.98 -2.01 -5.96
C THR A 12 7.13 -1.63 -7.16
N LEU A 13 7.38 -2.26 -8.33
CA LEU A 13 6.61 -2.00 -9.54
C LEU A 13 5.14 -2.35 -9.39
N ALA A 14 4.79 -3.41 -8.66
CA ALA A 14 3.40 -3.77 -8.40
C ALA A 14 2.68 -2.67 -7.60
N TYR A 15 3.29 -2.18 -6.52
CA TYR A 15 2.75 -1.08 -5.73
C TYR A 15 2.55 0.19 -6.57
N VAL A 16 3.59 0.60 -7.31
CA VAL A 16 3.54 1.82 -8.12
C VAL A 16 2.50 1.71 -9.23
N ARG A 17 2.45 0.58 -9.96
CA ARG A 17 1.45 0.36 -11.03
C ARG A 17 0.03 0.42 -10.50
N ILE A 18 -0.25 -0.24 -9.38
CA ILE A 18 -1.59 -0.23 -8.77
C ILE A 18 -1.91 1.18 -8.26
N GLY A 19 -0.95 1.89 -7.67
CA GLY A 19 -1.11 3.29 -7.29
C GLY A 19 -1.54 4.16 -8.48
N PHE A 20 -0.90 4.04 -9.64
CA PHE A 20 -1.30 4.78 -10.85
C PHE A 20 -2.69 4.40 -11.36
N VAL A 21 -3.15 3.16 -11.17
CA VAL A 21 -4.55 2.79 -11.48
C VAL A 21 -5.51 3.61 -10.61
N TYR A 22 -5.23 3.77 -9.32
CA TYR A 22 -6.04 4.60 -8.42
C TYR A 22 -5.99 6.08 -8.79
N LEU A 23 -4.81 6.61 -9.16
CA LEU A 23 -4.66 7.99 -9.63
C LEU A 23 -5.55 8.32 -10.83
N VAL A 24 -5.82 7.33 -11.69
CA VAL A 24 -6.72 7.52 -12.85
C VAL A 24 -8.17 7.25 -12.46
N ALA A 25 -8.41 6.22 -11.65
CA ALA A 25 -9.76 5.82 -11.25
C ALA A 25 -10.44 6.85 -10.33
N GLY A 26 -9.68 7.50 -9.44
CA GLY A 26 -10.19 8.53 -8.53
C GLY A 26 -10.84 9.71 -9.27
N PRO A 27 -10.12 10.42 -10.17
CA PRO A 27 -10.70 11.51 -10.96
C PRO A 27 -11.87 11.08 -11.84
N ILE A 28 -11.86 9.85 -12.40
CA ILE A 28 -13.00 9.31 -13.16
C ILE A 28 -14.23 9.17 -12.25
N LEU A 29 -14.04 8.66 -11.04
CA LEU A 29 -15.11 8.54 -10.05
C LEU A 29 -15.66 9.91 -9.67
N LEU A 30 -14.80 10.88 -9.42
CA LEU A 30 -15.19 12.27 -9.13
C LEU A 30 -15.96 12.91 -10.28
N LEU A 31 -15.48 12.76 -11.51
CA LEU A 31 -16.15 13.28 -12.70
C LEU A 31 -17.54 12.65 -12.89
N SER A 32 -17.65 11.34 -12.69
CA SER A 32 -18.92 10.62 -12.75
C SER A 32 -19.92 11.10 -11.70
N SER A 33 -19.44 11.47 -10.52
CA SER A 33 -20.26 12.08 -9.47
C SER A 33 -20.73 13.49 -9.84
N ILE A 34 -19.84 14.33 -10.36
CA ILE A 34 -20.17 15.71 -10.76
C ILE A 34 -21.16 15.76 -11.92
N THR A 35 -21.06 14.81 -12.86
CA THR A 35 -21.98 14.71 -14.02
C THR A 35 -23.30 14.03 -13.69
N GLY A 36 -23.48 13.54 -12.45
CA GLY A 36 -24.71 12.86 -12.02
C GLY A 36 -24.84 11.42 -12.57
N LEU A 37 -23.79 10.87 -13.19
CA LEU A 37 -23.79 9.49 -13.69
C LEU A 37 -23.75 8.47 -12.54
N LEU A 38 -23.11 8.83 -11.44
CA LEU A 38 -23.03 8.01 -10.21
C LEU A 38 -23.28 8.90 -9.00
N ILE A 39 -23.98 8.36 -8.02
CA ILE A 39 -24.18 9.03 -6.72
C ILE A 39 -23.00 8.59 -5.84
N VAL A 40 -21.90 9.34 -5.88
CA VAL A 40 -20.71 9.02 -5.09
C VAL A 40 -20.33 10.22 -4.22
N ASN A 41 -20.05 9.95 -2.94
CA ASN A 41 -19.58 10.98 -2.03
C ASN A 41 -18.12 11.38 -2.41
N ARG A 42 -17.79 12.66 -2.25
CA ARG A 42 -16.41 13.17 -2.43
C ARG A 42 -15.38 12.45 -1.55
N ASP A 43 -15.78 11.96 -0.40
CA ASP A 43 -14.90 11.23 0.52
C ASP A 43 -14.38 9.93 -0.10
N ALA A 44 -15.16 9.26 -0.95
CA ALA A 44 -14.72 8.08 -1.69
C ALA A 44 -13.56 8.39 -2.65
N PHE A 45 -13.60 9.55 -3.33
CA PHE A 45 -12.49 10.04 -4.14
C PHE A 45 -11.22 10.25 -3.29
N PHE A 46 -11.33 10.95 -2.16
CA PHE A 46 -10.17 11.18 -1.27
C PHE A 46 -9.57 9.88 -0.74
N VAL A 47 -10.39 8.88 -0.44
CA VAL A 47 -9.91 7.54 -0.03
C VAL A 47 -9.10 6.88 -1.14
N MET A 48 -9.56 6.92 -2.38
CA MET A 48 -8.83 6.36 -3.52
C MET A 48 -7.50 7.07 -3.77
N GLU A 49 -7.47 8.40 -3.69
CA GLU A 49 -6.24 9.17 -3.89
C GLU A 49 -5.25 8.97 -2.73
N LEU A 50 -5.71 9.03 -1.48
CA LEU A 50 -4.83 8.96 -0.31
C LEU A 50 -4.32 7.54 -0.06
N TYR A 51 -5.22 6.55 0.01
CA TYR A 51 -4.84 5.17 0.34
C TYR A 51 -4.53 4.34 -0.90
N GLY A 52 -5.21 4.58 -2.00
CA GLY A 52 -4.98 3.89 -3.26
C GLY A 52 -3.73 4.40 -3.98
N PHE A 53 -3.59 5.71 -4.19
CA PHE A 53 -2.44 6.25 -4.92
C PHE A 53 -1.28 6.60 -3.99
N VAL A 54 -1.43 7.59 -3.11
CA VAL A 54 -0.30 8.13 -2.33
C VAL A 54 0.35 7.05 -1.46
N THR A 55 -0.45 6.32 -0.68
CA THR A 55 0.07 5.27 0.21
C THR A 55 0.73 4.13 -0.56
N MET A 56 0.15 3.71 -1.70
CA MET A 56 0.75 2.68 -2.54
C MET A 56 2.11 3.11 -3.09
N VAL A 57 2.23 4.33 -3.61
CA VAL A 57 3.49 4.85 -4.14
C VAL A 57 4.54 4.98 -3.03
N VAL A 58 4.16 5.51 -1.86
CA VAL A 58 5.06 5.62 -0.70
C VAL A 58 5.56 4.25 -0.24
N PHE A 59 4.68 3.26 -0.13
CA PHE A 59 5.06 1.89 0.26
C PHE A 59 5.96 1.24 -0.80
N GLY A 60 5.64 1.40 -2.07
CA GLY A 60 6.47 0.90 -3.17
C GLY A 60 7.88 1.49 -3.16
N ILE A 61 7.97 2.81 -3.03
CA ILE A 61 9.25 3.54 -2.97
C ILE A 61 10.06 3.14 -1.73
N SER A 62 9.43 3.00 -0.57
CA SER A 62 10.12 2.61 0.66
C SER A 62 10.70 1.19 0.57
N TYR A 63 10.04 0.26 -0.09
CA TYR A 63 10.57 -1.09 -0.37
C TYR A 63 11.76 -1.08 -1.36
N PHE A 64 11.94 -0.01 -2.11
CA PHE A 64 13.12 0.17 -2.95
C PHE A 64 14.28 0.81 -2.20
N PHE A 65 14.03 1.95 -1.54
CA PHE A 65 15.09 2.77 -0.94
C PHE A 65 15.61 2.22 0.39
N ILE A 66 14.72 1.76 1.28
CA ILE A 66 15.12 1.38 2.64
C ILE A 66 16.09 0.21 2.69
N PRO A 67 15.90 -0.89 1.92
CA PRO A 67 16.90 -1.96 1.86
C PRO A 67 18.26 -1.50 1.35
N GLY A 68 18.29 -0.57 0.38
CA GLY A 68 19.51 0.01 -0.14
C GLY A 68 20.30 0.80 0.91
N ILE A 69 19.61 1.68 1.63
CA ILE A 69 20.21 2.52 2.69
C ILE A 69 20.65 1.66 3.89
N ALA A 70 19.89 0.62 4.22
CA ALA A 70 20.17 -0.26 5.36
C ALA A 70 21.18 -1.38 5.07
N TYR A 71 21.82 -1.36 3.89
CA TYR A 71 22.76 -2.42 3.45
C TYR A 71 22.17 -3.84 3.49
N GLY A 72 20.84 -3.97 3.34
CA GLY A 72 20.11 -5.21 3.55
C GLY A 72 19.24 -5.63 2.38
N LYS A 73 18.50 -6.70 2.61
CA LYS A 73 17.43 -7.18 1.72
C LYS A 73 16.11 -7.04 2.45
N ILE A 74 15.00 -6.90 1.73
CA ILE A 74 13.67 -6.93 2.34
C ILE A 74 13.53 -8.18 3.21
N ALA A 75 13.09 -8.01 4.45
CA ALA A 75 12.98 -9.10 5.42
C ALA A 75 12.04 -10.20 4.92
N SER A 76 10.89 -9.82 4.37
CA SER A 76 9.94 -10.77 3.79
C SER A 76 9.21 -10.19 2.57
N ILE A 77 9.43 -10.80 1.41
CA ILE A 77 8.71 -10.47 0.17
C ILE A 77 7.26 -10.96 0.26
N LEU A 78 7.02 -12.08 0.96
CA LEU A 78 5.67 -12.61 1.16
C LEU A 78 4.81 -11.62 1.96
N VAL A 79 5.33 -11.09 3.05
CA VAL A 79 4.64 -10.06 3.85
C VAL A 79 4.33 -8.83 2.99
N ALA A 80 5.28 -8.38 2.16
CA ALA A 80 5.07 -7.25 1.26
C ALA A 80 3.95 -7.51 0.22
N ARG A 81 3.81 -8.74 -0.27
CA ARG A 81 2.72 -9.13 -1.17
C ARG A 81 1.37 -9.21 -0.47
N ILE A 82 1.32 -9.85 0.71
CA ILE A 82 0.10 -9.91 1.53
C ILE A 82 -0.37 -8.50 1.86
N GLN A 83 0.54 -7.63 2.28
CA GLN A 83 0.28 -6.23 2.56
C GLN A 83 -0.33 -5.50 1.34
N LEU A 84 0.21 -5.73 0.12
CA LEU A 84 -0.33 -5.16 -1.10
C LEU A 84 -1.80 -5.55 -1.32
N VAL A 85 -2.14 -6.82 -1.12
CA VAL A 85 -3.53 -7.30 -1.22
C VAL A 85 -4.39 -6.68 -0.13
N THR A 86 -3.89 -6.66 1.12
CA THR A 86 -4.64 -6.17 2.28
C THR A 86 -5.00 -4.69 2.14
N ILE A 87 -4.06 -3.85 1.70
CA ILE A 87 -4.35 -2.41 1.51
C ILE A 87 -5.33 -2.18 0.36
N ASN A 88 -5.23 -2.95 -0.75
CA ASN A 88 -6.18 -2.85 -1.84
C ASN A 88 -7.60 -3.21 -1.40
N LEU A 89 -7.76 -4.32 -0.69
CA LEU A 89 -9.06 -4.72 -0.16
C LEU A 89 -9.62 -3.68 0.80
N GLY A 90 -8.78 -3.12 1.68
CA GLY A 90 -9.17 -2.06 2.60
C GLY A 90 -9.60 -0.78 1.89
N THR A 91 -8.85 -0.34 0.89
CA THR A 91 -9.18 0.85 0.08
C THR A 91 -10.48 0.66 -0.69
N ILE A 92 -10.67 -0.49 -1.34
CA ILE A 92 -11.91 -0.81 -2.07
C ILE A 92 -13.11 -0.86 -1.12
N ALA A 93 -12.99 -1.56 0.01
CA ALA A 93 -14.08 -1.67 0.98
C ALA A 93 -14.49 -0.29 1.54
N LEU A 94 -13.51 0.56 1.87
CA LEU A 94 -13.76 1.90 2.37
C LEU A 94 -14.37 2.81 1.29
N THR A 95 -13.87 2.74 0.05
CA THR A 95 -14.43 3.48 -1.10
C THR A 95 -15.89 3.08 -1.33
N LEU A 96 -16.19 1.77 -1.35
CA LEU A 96 -17.56 1.28 -1.49
C LEU A 96 -18.46 1.75 -0.35
N ALA A 97 -18.00 1.69 0.90
CA ALA A 97 -18.77 2.16 2.06
C ALA A 97 -19.15 3.64 1.94
N LEU A 98 -18.31 4.46 1.30
CA LEU A 98 -18.51 5.89 1.11
C LEU A 98 -19.21 6.24 -0.22
N SER A 99 -19.48 5.26 -1.09
CA SER A 99 -20.19 5.51 -2.37
C SER A 99 -21.65 5.92 -2.23
N GLY A 100 -22.28 5.66 -1.07
CA GLY A 100 -23.64 6.09 -0.77
C GLY A 100 -24.74 5.10 -1.17
N ASP A 101 -24.42 4.00 -1.86
CA ASP A 101 -25.41 3.05 -2.37
C ASP A 101 -25.79 1.94 -1.36
N PHE A 102 -25.18 1.96 -0.17
CA PHE A 102 -25.40 0.93 0.85
C PHE A 102 -26.32 1.41 1.99
N THR A 103 -27.09 0.48 2.53
CA THR A 103 -27.87 0.75 3.76
C THR A 103 -26.93 0.98 4.95
N PRO A 104 -27.36 1.72 6.01
CA PRO A 104 -26.53 1.96 7.19
C PRO A 104 -25.99 0.68 7.84
N GLY A 105 -26.75 -0.42 7.79
CA GLY A 105 -26.34 -1.73 8.30
C GLY A 105 -25.21 -2.39 7.50
N GLN A 106 -25.06 -2.04 6.22
CA GLN A 106 -23.99 -2.54 5.34
C GLN A 106 -22.77 -1.60 5.33
N THR A 107 -23.01 -0.30 5.39
CA THR A 107 -21.96 0.74 5.38
C THR A 107 -21.02 0.60 6.56
N PHE A 108 -21.55 0.43 7.78
CA PHE A 108 -20.74 0.35 8.99
C PHE A 108 -19.73 -0.79 9.00
N PRO A 109 -20.10 -2.06 8.73
CA PRO A 109 -19.12 -3.15 8.67
C PRO A 109 -18.07 -2.95 7.55
N LEU A 110 -18.45 -2.41 6.39
CA LEU A 110 -17.51 -2.11 5.30
C LEU A 110 -16.51 -1.02 5.70
N MET A 111 -16.95 0.05 6.37
CA MET A 111 -16.06 1.09 6.88
C MET A 111 -15.07 0.54 7.90
N VAL A 112 -15.57 -0.14 8.92
CA VAL A 112 -14.74 -0.69 10.01
C VAL A 112 -13.76 -1.72 9.43
N GLY A 113 -14.24 -2.63 8.58
CA GLY A 113 -13.40 -3.62 7.90
C GLY A 113 -12.33 -2.98 7.00
N GLY A 114 -12.71 -1.98 6.22
CA GLY A 114 -11.80 -1.24 5.35
C GLY A 114 -10.69 -0.54 6.15
N ILE A 115 -11.04 0.19 7.20
CA ILE A 115 -10.08 0.87 8.08
C ILE A 115 -9.18 -0.15 8.77
N ALA A 116 -9.72 -1.27 9.29
CA ALA A 116 -8.93 -2.32 9.93
C ALA A 116 -7.90 -2.93 8.99
N LEU A 117 -8.27 -3.19 7.73
CA LEU A 117 -7.35 -3.71 6.70
C LEU A 117 -6.26 -2.69 6.35
N ILE A 118 -6.58 -1.41 6.23
CA ILE A 118 -5.59 -0.34 5.98
C ILE A 118 -4.60 -0.25 7.15
N LEU A 119 -5.08 -0.26 8.39
CA LEU A 119 -4.24 -0.26 9.59
C LEU A 119 -3.35 -1.51 9.67
N ALA A 120 -3.91 -2.69 9.42
CA ALA A 120 -3.15 -3.94 9.39
C ALA A 120 -2.04 -3.90 8.33
N SER A 121 -2.33 -3.35 7.15
CA SER A 121 -1.34 -3.14 6.09
C SER A 121 -0.22 -2.19 6.53
N ALA A 122 -0.54 -1.07 7.18
CA ALA A 122 0.45 -0.12 7.69
C ALA A 122 1.34 -0.75 8.77
N LEU A 123 0.77 -1.54 9.68
CA LEU A 123 1.52 -2.28 10.69
C LEU A 123 2.46 -3.32 10.08
N MET A 124 1.98 -4.09 9.10
CA MET A 124 2.81 -5.04 8.36
C MET A 124 3.97 -4.35 7.63
N HIS A 125 3.71 -3.18 7.03
CA HIS A 125 4.74 -2.37 6.39
C HIS A 125 5.83 -1.96 7.36
N THR A 126 5.44 -1.31 8.46
CA THR A 126 6.36 -0.83 9.49
C THR A 126 7.18 -1.95 10.10
N ALA A 127 6.54 -3.09 10.42
CA ALA A 127 7.22 -4.26 10.97
C ALA A 127 8.24 -4.83 9.97
N ASN A 128 7.85 -5.04 8.71
CA ASN A 128 8.73 -5.59 7.68
C ASN A 128 9.94 -4.69 7.41
N LEU A 129 9.75 -3.38 7.35
CA LEU A 129 10.85 -2.43 7.18
C LEU A 129 11.74 -2.32 8.42
N SER A 130 11.17 -2.34 9.61
CA SER A 130 11.95 -2.33 10.86
C SER A 130 12.87 -3.55 10.97
N ILE A 131 12.38 -4.73 10.60
CA ILE A 131 13.20 -5.95 10.55
C ILE A 131 14.27 -5.84 9.46
N THR A 132 13.92 -5.29 8.29
CA THR A 132 14.86 -5.05 7.18
C THR A 132 16.03 -4.17 7.62
N ILE A 133 15.74 -3.05 8.28
CA ILE A 133 16.77 -2.11 8.78
C ILE A 133 17.67 -2.79 9.80
N ARG A 134 17.08 -3.45 10.80
CA ARG A 134 17.84 -4.09 11.88
C ARG A 134 18.76 -5.19 11.36
N SER A 135 18.28 -6.01 10.43
CA SER A 135 19.08 -7.11 9.85
C SER A 135 20.22 -6.58 8.96
N GLY A 136 19.95 -5.52 8.19
CA GLY A 136 20.96 -4.90 7.34
C GLY A 136 22.10 -4.26 8.13
N LEU A 137 21.78 -3.48 9.16
CA LEU A 137 22.79 -2.84 10.03
C LEU A 137 23.65 -3.89 10.74
N LYS A 138 23.07 -4.96 11.31
CA LYS A 138 23.84 -6.05 11.94
C LYS A 138 24.80 -6.71 10.94
N ALA A 139 24.39 -6.95 9.72
CA ALA A 139 25.23 -7.53 8.68
C ALA A 139 26.39 -6.60 8.28
N HIS A 140 26.15 -5.29 8.24
CA HIS A 140 27.19 -4.30 7.97
C HIS A 140 28.24 -4.25 9.09
N ASP A 141 27.80 -4.14 10.36
CA ASP A 141 28.70 -4.07 11.51
C ASP A 141 29.58 -5.31 11.64
N SER A 142 29.05 -6.50 11.31
CA SER A 142 29.84 -7.73 11.32
C SER A 142 30.96 -7.75 10.29
N LYS A 143 30.72 -7.16 9.12
CA LYS A 143 31.74 -7.05 8.06
C LYS A 143 32.86 -6.07 8.41
N VAL A 144 32.50 -4.93 8.99
CA VAL A 144 33.46 -3.91 9.44
C VAL A 144 34.40 -4.43 10.53
N LYS A 145 33.90 -5.27 11.44
CA LYS A 145 34.73 -5.89 12.48
C LYS A 145 35.69 -6.98 12.00
N GLN A 146 35.49 -7.50 10.81
CA GLN A 146 36.32 -8.55 10.21
C GLN A 146 37.37 -8.01 9.22
N ALA A 147 37.30 -6.74 8.87
CA ALA A 147 38.23 -6.01 8.02
C ALA A 147 39.30 -5.28 8.82
#